data_ad3c1d134cb78326d178acd5ada2d0fb
#
_entry.id   ad3c1d134cb78326d178acd5ada2d0fb
#
_cell.length_a   1.000
_cell.length_b   1.000
_cell.length_c   1.000
_cell.angle_alpha   90.00
_cell.angle_beta   90.00
_cell.angle_gamma   90.00
#
_symmetry.space_group_name_H-M   'P 1'
#
loop_
_entity.id
_entity.type
_entity.pdbx_description
1 polymer ?
#
loop_
_entity_poly.entity_id
_entity_poly.type
_entity_poly.pdbx_seq_one_letter_code
_entity_poly.pdbx_strand_id
1 'polypeptide(L)'
;MTMGPRTFAPFLAAILVLWPIIAYMGAQGYTGAVAIAALLGLFYVRVDSIRIYSIACLAFLVWVVAAGTWSPESNALLTGNLLAGSFSMDMPGIRFGLTALAGLGVIVATAAIAARSSETSLKVVLIAGCVQFVGIVVTAIFMPDILALLAPISDPVSEMPQNLLRNATCFLLLMPLLLAWLWHHPKSEWGMILAVSMLVLAVGSFLQIGNQTAAVGAAFMLVGMAIVKWMPRNGFKLIFTTLSFYIVAAPMLLSTAVSQLRATGLPLPKSFFSRTYSWDLVGSKIGEAPLIGHGPEASHLWQDTFGDHPAWLADASARFGDAYAWEVYRVVPIHPHNMPLQIWAETGMIGAVLAALFLFFLGWRLKAPADWSPVSRYAAAGLVGACVAVCSFAYSMWNEAFWASIVIAAAIILLHARQSGETPS
;
A
#
# COMPACT_ATOMS: atom_id res chain seq x y z
N MET A 1 8.32 22.38 -27.44
CA MET A 1 9.49 22.17 -26.56
C MET A 1 9.38 20.76 -26.03
N THR A 2 10.18 19.83 -26.53
CA THR A 2 10.26 18.48 -25.97
C THR A 2 11.10 18.58 -24.68
N MET A 3 10.45 18.47 -23.51
CA MET A 3 11.16 18.33 -22.25
C MET A 3 12.06 17.09 -22.34
N GLY A 4 13.36 17.29 -22.29
CA GLY A 4 14.30 16.19 -22.38
C GLY A 4 14.24 15.29 -21.12
N PRO A 5 14.70 14.00 -21.18
CA PRO A 5 14.76 13.09 -20.04
C PRO A 5 15.45 13.69 -18.81
N ARG A 6 16.21 14.75 -19.01
CA ARG A 6 16.95 15.49 -17.97
C ARG A 6 16.07 16.25 -16.96
N THR A 7 14.79 16.50 -17.28
CA THR A 7 13.86 17.27 -16.42
C THR A 7 13.00 16.41 -15.51
N PHE A 8 12.69 15.19 -15.90
CA PHE A 8 11.86 14.28 -15.11
C PHE A 8 12.61 13.71 -13.90
N ALA A 9 13.88 13.33 -14.04
CA ALA A 9 14.68 12.81 -12.94
C ALA A 9 14.90 13.85 -11.81
N PRO A 10 15.22 15.13 -12.09
CA PRO A 10 15.25 16.17 -11.05
C PRO A 10 13.90 16.41 -10.38
N PHE A 11 12.80 16.32 -11.11
CA PHE A 11 11.45 16.47 -10.53
C PHE A 11 11.13 15.33 -9.56
N LEU A 12 11.38 14.07 -9.93
CA LEU A 12 11.27 12.94 -9.01
C LEU A 12 12.21 13.10 -7.81
N ALA A 13 13.46 13.53 -8.03
CA ALA A 13 14.38 13.80 -6.94
C ALA A 13 13.85 14.88 -5.99
N ALA A 14 13.21 15.95 -6.50
CA ALA A 14 12.57 16.98 -5.67
C ALA A 14 11.41 16.44 -4.86
N ILE A 15 10.54 15.60 -5.44
CA ILE A 15 9.49 14.90 -4.71
C ILE A 15 10.09 14.07 -3.57
N LEU A 16 11.20 13.38 -3.84
CA LEU A 16 11.88 12.56 -2.85
C LEU A 16 12.47 13.36 -1.70
N VAL A 17 12.99 14.54 -1.98
CA VAL A 17 13.44 15.50 -0.93
C VAL A 17 12.27 15.94 -0.07
N LEU A 18 11.11 16.17 -0.66
CA LEU A 18 9.89 16.56 0.04
C LEU A 18 9.18 15.40 0.73
N TRP A 19 9.52 14.15 0.40
CA TRP A 19 8.88 12.98 1.00
C TRP A 19 8.84 13.00 2.52
N PRO A 20 9.91 13.27 3.26
CA PRO A 20 9.83 13.33 4.72
C PRO A 20 8.77 14.31 5.22
N ILE A 21 8.61 15.44 4.56
CA ILE A 21 7.60 16.46 4.88
C ILE A 21 6.22 15.97 4.53
N ILE A 22 6.04 15.45 3.31
CA ILE A 22 4.75 14.90 2.83
C ILE A 22 4.30 13.73 3.72
N ALA A 23 5.23 12.86 4.11
CA ALA A 23 4.93 11.74 5.00
C ALA A 23 4.47 12.20 6.38
N TYR A 24 5.02 13.30 6.91
CA TYR A 24 4.52 13.93 8.15
C TYR A 24 3.10 14.46 8.02
N MET A 25 2.70 14.91 6.82
CA MET A 25 1.33 15.29 6.49
C MET A 25 0.40 14.09 6.21
N GLY A 26 0.85 12.86 6.46
CA GLY A 26 0.04 11.65 6.29
C GLY A 26 -0.06 11.14 4.86
N ALA A 27 0.90 11.42 4.02
CA ALA A 27 0.97 10.98 2.62
C ALA A 27 -0.10 11.55 1.66
N GLN A 28 -1.00 12.40 2.11
CA GLN A 28 -2.08 12.94 1.26
C GLN A 28 -1.55 13.73 0.05
N GLY A 29 -0.39 14.41 0.19
CA GLY A 29 0.25 15.13 -0.90
C GLY A 29 0.80 14.25 -2.04
N TYR A 30 0.96 12.95 -1.82
CA TYR A 30 1.53 12.05 -2.84
C TYR A 30 0.62 11.87 -4.06
N THR A 31 -0.69 11.90 -3.89
CA THR A 31 -1.64 11.79 -5.02
C THR A 31 -1.42 12.92 -6.01
N GLY A 32 -1.33 14.16 -5.55
CA GLY A 32 -1.00 15.32 -6.39
C GLY A 32 0.38 15.21 -7.04
N ALA A 33 1.39 14.79 -6.28
CA ALA A 33 2.75 14.59 -6.78
C ALA A 33 2.80 13.53 -7.89
N VAL A 34 2.10 12.41 -7.72
CA VAL A 34 1.99 11.35 -8.76
C VAL A 34 1.24 11.87 -9.99
N ALA A 35 0.16 12.64 -9.82
CA ALA A 35 -0.57 13.23 -10.95
C ALA A 35 0.33 14.17 -11.78
N ILE A 36 1.08 15.06 -11.14
CA ILE A 36 2.03 15.95 -11.82
C ILE A 36 3.15 15.14 -12.48
N ALA A 37 3.72 14.15 -11.77
CA ALA A 37 4.75 13.27 -12.33
C ALA A 37 4.25 12.49 -13.55
N ALA A 38 2.98 12.05 -13.55
CA ALA A 38 2.36 11.36 -14.66
C ALA A 38 2.20 12.28 -15.87
N LEU A 39 1.72 13.51 -15.69
CA LEU A 39 1.59 14.49 -16.77
C LEU A 39 2.94 14.76 -17.43
N LEU A 40 3.99 14.96 -16.64
CA LEU A 40 5.35 15.11 -17.16
C LEU A 40 5.87 13.83 -17.81
N GLY A 41 5.48 12.68 -17.28
CA GLY A 41 5.84 11.34 -17.77
C GLY A 41 5.22 10.98 -19.12
N LEU A 42 4.10 11.59 -19.53
CA LEU A 42 3.42 11.31 -20.81
C LEU A 42 4.35 11.46 -22.00
N PHE A 43 5.33 12.37 -21.95
CA PHE A 43 6.33 12.58 -22.99
C PHE A 43 7.30 11.39 -23.18
N TYR A 44 7.31 10.43 -22.26
CA TYR A 44 8.22 9.27 -22.28
C TYR A 44 7.49 7.94 -22.48
N VAL A 45 6.15 7.93 -22.44
CA VAL A 45 5.34 6.73 -22.66
C VAL A 45 5.40 6.35 -24.14
N ARG A 46 5.79 5.10 -24.43
CA ARG A 46 5.74 4.51 -25.77
C ARG A 46 4.62 3.47 -25.82
N VAL A 47 3.79 3.53 -26.85
CA VAL A 47 2.67 2.61 -27.06
C VAL A 47 3.15 1.16 -27.22
N ASP A 48 4.35 0.95 -27.75
CA ASP A 48 4.98 -0.37 -27.93
C ASP A 48 5.25 -1.12 -26.60
N SER A 49 5.09 -0.46 -25.46
CA SER A 49 5.26 -1.05 -24.12
C SER A 49 3.99 -1.66 -23.53
N ILE A 50 2.85 -1.63 -24.23
CA ILE A 50 1.61 -2.27 -23.77
C ILE A 50 1.77 -3.78 -23.81
N ARG A 51 1.62 -4.42 -22.65
CA ARG A 51 1.83 -5.85 -22.47
C ARG A 51 0.62 -6.48 -21.78
N ILE A 52 0.55 -7.82 -21.78
CA ILE A 52 -0.58 -8.58 -21.24
C ILE A 52 -0.94 -8.20 -19.78
N TYR A 53 0.03 -7.86 -18.93
CA TYR A 53 -0.24 -7.37 -17.58
C TYR A 53 -0.90 -5.98 -17.59
N SER A 54 -0.59 -5.12 -18.59
CA SER A 54 -1.26 -3.84 -18.76
C SER A 54 -2.71 -4.04 -19.17
N ILE A 55 -2.99 -5.04 -20.00
CA ILE A 55 -4.37 -5.40 -20.41
C ILE A 55 -5.15 -5.92 -19.19
N ALA A 56 -4.56 -6.81 -18.39
CA ALA A 56 -5.19 -7.32 -17.19
C ALA A 56 -5.44 -6.20 -16.15
N CYS A 57 -4.50 -5.28 -15.99
CA CYS A 57 -4.67 -4.10 -15.16
C CYS A 57 -5.82 -3.23 -15.67
N LEU A 58 -5.85 -2.93 -16.96
CA LEU A 58 -6.92 -2.13 -17.56
C LEU A 58 -8.28 -2.80 -17.41
N ALA A 59 -8.37 -4.12 -17.62
CA ALA A 59 -9.61 -4.86 -17.44
C ALA A 59 -10.11 -4.77 -15.99
N PHE A 60 -9.20 -4.89 -15.00
CA PHE A 60 -9.55 -4.67 -13.60
C PHE A 60 -10.04 -3.25 -13.32
N LEU A 61 -9.35 -2.23 -13.84
CA LEU A 61 -9.75 -0.83 -13.67
C LEU A 61 -11.12 -0.54 -14.31
N VAL A 62 -11.36 -1.05 -15.51
CA VAL A 62 -12.67 -0.93 -16.20
C VAL A 62 -13.76 -1.59 -15.37
N TRP A 63 -13.49 -2.78 -14.81
CA TRP A 63 -14.44 -3.45 -13.94
C TRP A 63 -14.74 -2.66 -12.66
N VAL A 64 -13.71 -2.09 -12.01
CA VAL A 64 -13.88 -1.25 -10.83
C VAL A 64 -14.74 -0.02 -11.12
N VAL A 65 -14.51 0.64 -12.26
CA VAL A 65 -15.35 1.79 -12.69
C VAL A 65 -16.78 1.33 -12.98
N ALA A 66 -16.97 0.21 -13.66
CA ALA A 66 -18.29 -0.37 -13.89
C ALA A 66 -18.99 -0.73 -12.57
N ALA A 67 -18.27 -1.34 -11.62
CA ALA A 67 -18.81 -1.66 -10.29
C ALA A 67 -19.26 -0.40 -9.51
N GLY A 68 -18.69 0.76 -9.79
CA GLY A 68 -19.15 2.03 -9.26
C GLY A 68 -20.60 2.36 -9.63
N THR A 69 -21.14 1.80 -10.72
CA THR A 69 -22.51 2.11 -11.17
C THR A 69 -23.60 1.52 -10.28
N TRP A 70 -23.31 0.48 -9.50
CA TRP A 70 -24.24 -0.11 -8.53
C TRP A 70 -23.79 0.05 -7.08
N SER A 71 -22.68 0.75 -6.83
CA SER A 71 -22.25 1.05 -5.48
C SER A 71 -23.27 1.92 -4.76
N PRO A 72 -23.69 1.57 -3.52
CA PRO A 72 -24.60 2.41 -2.74
C PRO A 72 -24.01 3.79 -2.43
N GLU A 73 -22.68 3.88 -2.20
CA GLU A 73 -21.96 5.13 -2.01
C GLU A 73 -22.02 5.99 -3.28
N SER A 74 -21.78 5.37 -4.44
CA SER A 74 -21.86 6.05 -5.72
C SER A 74 -23.31 6.40 -6.11
N ASN A 75 -24.30 5.60 -5.71
CA ASN A 75 -25.70 5.87 -6.03
C ASN A 75 -26.24 7.11 -5.33
N ALA A 76 -25.74 7.45 -4.14
CA ALA A 76 -26.06 8.76 -3.52
C ALA A 76 -25.50 9.91 -4.37
N LEU A 77 -24.38 9.71 -5.05
CA LEU A 77 -23.73 10.69 -5.94
C LEU A 77 -24.18 10.56 -7.40
N LEU A 78 -24.45 9.35 -7.88
CA LEU A 78 -24.72 9.03 -9.29
C LEU A 78 -26.18 9.11 -9.71
N THR A 79 -27.12 8.73 -8.88
CA THR A 79 -28.54 8.81 -9.26
C THR A 79 -29.00 10.24 -9.47
N GLY A 80 -28.34 11.20 -8.80
CA GLY A 80 -28.52 12.63 -9.12
C GLY A 80 -27.72 13.08 -10.34
N ASN A 81 -26.61 12.45 -10.67
CA ASN A 81 -25.59 13.01 -11.57
C ASN A 81 -25.49 12.33 -12.95
N LEU A 82 -25.55 11.00 -13.04
CA LEU A 82 -25.47 10.33 -14.35
C LEU A 82 -26.79 10.40 -15.12
N LEU A 83 -27.91 10.22 -14.44
CA LEU A 83 -29.24 10.38 -15.02
C LEU A 83 -29.59 11.86 -15.27
N ALA A 84 -29.00 12.77 -14.49
CA ALA A 84 -29.09 14.22 -14.68
C ALA A 84 -28.00 14.77 -15.63
N GLY A 85 -27.13 13.93 -16.18
CA GLY A 85 -26.08 14.32 -17.12
C GLY A 85 -24.85 14.97 -16.49
N SER A 86 -24.66 14.89 -15.17
CA SER A 86 -23.48 15.40 -14.48
C SER A 86 -22.57 14.24 -14.03
N PHE A 87 -21.33 14.25 -14.49
CA PHE A 87 -20.30 13.29 -14.11
C PHE A 87 -19.51 13.80 -12.90
N SER A 88 -19.45 13.02 -11.82
CA SER A 88 -18.62 13.37 -10.66
C SER A 88 -17.30 12.61 -10.68
N MET A 89 -16.19 13.36 -10.57
CA MET A 89 -14.83 12.81 -10.42
C MET A 89 -14.60 12.23 -9.01
N ASP A 90 -15.53 12.45 -8.08
CA ASP A 90 -15.41 12.01 -6.68
C ASP A 90 -15.82 10.56 -6.46
N MET A 91 -16.28 9.87 -7.51
CA MET A 91 -16.59 8.44 -7.44
C MET A 91 -15.34 7.63 -7.08
N PRO A 92 -15.40 6.77 -6.05
CA PRO A 92 -14.24 6.01 -5.56
C PRO A 92 -13.54 5.21 -6.66
N GLY A 93 -14.30 4.51 -7.49
CA GLY A 93 -13.76 3.74 -8.62
C GLY A 93 -13.04 4.60 -9.66
N ILE A 94 -13.52 5.82 -9.91
CA ILE A 94 -12.90 6.75 -10.86
C ILE A 94 -11.63 7.34 -10.26
N ARG A 95 -11.66 7.81 -9.02
CA ARG A 95 -10.47 8.31 -8.30
C ARG A 95 -9.37 7.26 -8.28
N PHE A 96 -9.72 6.02 -7.91
CA PHE A 96 -8.78 4.90 -7.93
C PHE A 96 -8.25 4.63 -9.35
N GLY A 97 -9.12 4.57 -10.35
CA GLY A 97 -8.73 4.37 -11.74
C GLY A 97 -7.76 5.44 -12.25
N LEU A 98 -8.02 6.71 -11.97
CA LEU A 98 -7.14 7.82 -12.33
C LEU A 98 -5.79 7.73 -11.61
N THR A 99 -5.78 7.43 -10.32
CA THR A 99 -4.55 7.25 -9.54
C THR A 99 -3.72 6.08 -10.06
N ALA A 100 -4.37 4.97 -10.41
CA ALA A 100 -3.69 3.79 -10.97
C ALA A 100 -3.11 4.07 -12.35
N LEU A 101 -3.85 4.76 -13.22
CA LEU A 101 -3.37 5.16 -14.56
C LEU A 101 -2.21 6.16 -14.46
N ALA A 102 -2.32 7.16 -13.57
CA ALA A 102 -1.24 8.10 -13.30
C ALA A 102 -0.01 7.36 -12.76
N GLY A 103 -0.19 6.45 -11.80
CA GLY A 103 0.87 5.62 -11.27
C GLY A 103 1.56 4.75 -12.33
N LEU A 104 0.78 4.11 -13.19
CA LEU A 104 1.32 3.35 -14.33
C LEU A 104 2.14 4.25 -15.27
N GLY A 105 1.66 5.45 -15.56
CA GLY A 105 2.38 6.45 -16.34
C GLY A 105 3.73 6.81 -15.71
N VAL A 106 3.76 7.06 -14.39
CA VAL A 106 5.01 7.35 -13.66
C VAL A 106 5.99 6.17 -13.75
N ILE A 107 5.53 4.95 -13.52
CA ILE A 107 6.37 3.75 -13.56
C ILE A 107 6.96 3.53 -14.95
N VAL A 108 6.15 3.66 -16.02
CA VAL A 108 6.62 3.50 -17.41
C VAL A 108 7.61 4.61 -17.78
N ALA A 109 7.31 5.86 -17.44
CA ALA A 109 8.21 6.98 -17.68
C ALA A 109 9.54 6.81 -16.93
N THR A 110 9.48 6.43 -15.65
CA THR A 110 10.67 6.18 -14.84
C THR A 110 11.52 5.05 -15.42
N ALA A 111 10.91 3.96 -15.84
CA ALA A 111 11.63 2.86 -16.48
C ALA A 111 12.34 3.30 -17.78
N ALA A 112 11.75 4.22 -18.54
CA ALA A 112 12.35 4.75 -19.78
C ALA A 112 13.56 5.66 -19.53
N ILE A 113 13.58 6.40 -18.40
CA ILE A 113 14.66 7.34 -18.07
C ILE A 113 15.73 6.78 -17.13
N ALA A 114 15.46 5.63 -16.49
CA ALA A 114 16.33 5.05 -15.46
C ALA A 114 17.79 4.86 -15.93
N ALA A 115 18.01 4.51 -17.19
CA ALA A 115 19.35 4.38 -17.77
C ALA A 115 20.13 5.71 -17.88
N ARG A 116 19.46 6.85 -17.67
CA ARG A 116 20.03 8.20 -17.80
C ARG A 116 20.02 8.98 -16.49
N SER A 117 19.60 8.35 -15.38
CA SER A 117 19.56 8.98 -14.07
C SER A 117 20.96 9.17 -13.52
N SER A 118 21.18 10.29 -12.80
CA SER A 118 22.50 10.64 -12.26
C SER A 118 22.71 10.00 -10.87
N GLU A 119 23.96 9.76 -10.51
CA GLU A 119 24.35 9.34 -9.16
C GLU A 119 23.88 10.31 -8.08
N THR A 120 23.77 11.60 -8.43
CA THR A 120 23.24 12.64 -7.54
C THR A 120 21.82 12.35 -7.10
N SER A 121 20.96 11.82 -7.98
CA SER A 121 19.58 11.47 -7.64
C SER A 121 19.54 10.39 -6.57
N LEU A 122 20.44 9.41 -6.61
CA LEU A 122 20.57 8.38 -5.56
C LEU A 122 20.93 8.99 -4.21
N LYS A 123 21.95 9.84 -4.17
CA LYS A 123 22.40 10.47 -2.92
C LYS A 123 21.27 11.28 -2.27
N VAL A 124 20.51 12.03 -3.07
CA VAL A 124 19.34 12.79 -2.60
C VAL A 124 18.29 11.87 -1.96
N VAL A 125 17.98 10.75 -2.61
CA VAL A 125 17.03 9.75 -2.09
C VAL A 125 17.49 9.20 -0.74
N LEU A 126 18.75 8.80 -0.64
CA LEU A 126 19.30 8.24 0.59
C LEU A 126 19.29 9.26 1.73
N ILE A 127 19.67 10.51 1.45
CA ILE A 127 19.60 11.59 2.43
C ILE A 127 18.16 11.82 2.89
N ALA A 128 17.19 11.92 1.96
CA ALA A 128 15.79 12.09 2.29
C ALA A 128 15.26 10.94 3.14
N GLY A 129 15.62 9.70 2.80
CA GLY A 129 15.28 8.52 3.59
C GLY A 129 15.88 8.52 4.99
N CYS A 130 17.13 8.94 5.14
CA CYS A 130 17.76 9.10 6.46
C CYS A 130 17.05 10.20 7.29
N VAL A 131 16.69 11.33 6.67
CA VAL A 131 15.92 12.39 7.34
C VAL A 131 14.57 11.86 7.81
N GLN A 132 13.87 11.10 6.97
CA GLN A 132 12.59 10.48 7.34
C GLN A 132 12.76 9.46 8.47
N PHE A 133 13.81 8.64 8.44
CA PHE A 133 14.13 7.71 9.52
C PHE A 133 14.33 8.44 10.85
N VAL A 134 15.15 9.49 10.86
CA VAL A 134 15.35 10.33 12.06
C VAL A 134 14.01 10.92 12.52
N GLY A 135 13.19 11.41 11.59
CA GLY A 135 11.85 11.92 11.89
C GLY A 135 10.95 10.88 12.58
N ILE A 136 10.98 9.64 12.12
CA ILE A 136 10.22 8.53 12.76
C ILE A 136 10.71 8.26 14.18
N VAL A 137 12.03 8.22 14.41
CA VAL A 137 12.61 8.01 15.74
C VAL A 137 12.25 9.17 16.67
N VAL A 138 12.39 10.40 16.20
CA VAL A 138 12.00 11.62 16.96
C VAL A 138 10.51 11.59 17.29
N THR A 139 9.66 11.21 16.32
CA THR A 139 8.21 11.07 16.55
C THR A 139 7.92 10.03 17.62
N ALA A 140 8.61 8.89 17.61
CA ALA A 140 8.41 7.83 18.60
C ALA A 140 8.77 8.29 20.03
N ILE A 141 9.80 9.13 20.16
CA ILE A 141 10.27 9.62 21.47
C ILE A 141 9.39 10.77 21.98
N PHE A 142 9.02 11.70 21.10
CA PHE A 142 8.37 12.97 21.45
C PHE A 142 6.95 13.10 20.93
N MET A 143 6.23 11.99 20.70
CA MET A 143 4.89 12.01 20.09
C MET A 143 3.91 12.95 20.81
N PRO A 144 3.81 12.98 22.16
CA PRO A 144 2.90 13.91 22.84
C PRO A 144 3.24 15.37 22.60
N ASP A 145 4.54 15.72 22.62
CA ASP A 145 5.01 17.09 22.41
C ASP A 145 4.78 17.53 20.96
N ILE A 146 5.02 16.63 19.99
CA ILE A 146 4.76 16.89 18.58
C ILE A 146 3.27 17.13 18.34
N LEU A 147 2.40 16.32 18.93
CA LEU A 147 0.95 16.49 18.82
C LEU A 147 0.52 17.83 19.42
N ALA A 148 1.05 18.21 20.58
CA ALA A 148 0.77 19.50 21.21
C ALA A 148 1.26 20.69 20.36
N LEU A 149 2.43 20.56 19.74
CA LEU A 149 3.00 21.59 18.87
C LEU A 149 2.18 21.78 17.57
N LEU A 150 1.66 20.70 17.02
CA LEU A 150 0.92 20.72 15.77
C LEU A 150 -0.57 21.06 15.96
N ALA A 151 -1.13 20.89 17.16
CA ALA A 151 -2.52 21.11 17.46
C ALA A 151 -3.07 22.49 17.00
N PRO A 152 -2.33 23.60 17.11
CA PRO A 152 -2.82 24.91 16.67
C PRO A 152 -2.95 25.09 15.15
N ILE A 153 -2.27 24.25 14.36
CA ILE A 153 -2.14 24.43 12.90
C ILE A 153 -2.80 23.31 12.09
N SER A 154 -3.32 22.27 12.75
CA SER A 154 -4.01 21.18 12.08
C SER A 154 -5.47 21.11 12.47
N ASP A 155 -6.33 21.12 11.51
CA ASP A 155 -7.76 20.88 11.65
C ASP A 155 -8.16 19.67 10.79
N PRO A 156 -8.82 18.65 11.37
CA PRO A 156 -9.15 18.45 12.77
C PRO A 156 -8.03 17.79 13.57
N VAL A 157 -7.84 18.22 14.80
CA VAL A 157 -6.85 17.64 15.76
C VAL A 157 -7.01 16.12 15.91
N SER A 158 -8.19 15.56 15.67
CA SER A 158 -8.47 14.12 15.74
C SER A 158 -7.73 13.29 14.68
N GLU A 159 -7.34 13.85 13.54
CA GLU A 159 -6.62 13.13 12.48
C GLU A 159 -5.12 13.11 12.66
N MET A 160 -4.55 13.97 13.50
CA MET A 160 -3.11 14.07 13.67
C MET A 160 -2.42 12.78 14.11
N PRO A 161 -2.93 12.03 15.10
CA PRO A 161 -2.34 10.76 15.47
C PRO A 161 -2.31 9.78 14.29
N GLN A 162 -3.35 9.77 13.47
CA GLN A 162 -3.42 8.93 12.27
C GLN A 162 -2.39 9.36 11.21
N ASN A 163 -2.11 10.66 11.09
CA ASN A 163 -1.07 11.15 10.17
C ASN A 163 0.32 10.67 10.58
N LEU A 164 0.61 10.61 11.88
CA LEU A 164 1.87 10.04 12.37
C LEU A 164 1.97 8.53 12.07
N LEU A 165 0.86 7.79 12.19
CA LEU A 165 0.80 6.38 11.80
C LEU A 165 1.01 6.21 10.28
N ARG A 166 0.42 7.07 9.46
CA ARG A 166 0.61 7.07 8.00
C ARG A 166 2.06 7.37 7.63
N ASN A 167 2.71 8.31 8.33
CA ASN A 167 4.12 8.60 8.15
C ASN A 167 5.00 7.36 8.39
N ALA A 168 4.76 6.61 9.48
CA ALA A 168 5.45 5.36 9.75
C ALA A 168 5.27 4.33 8.62
N THR A 169 4.06 4.23 8.05
CA THR A 169 3.79 3.36 6.88
C THR A 169 4.52 3.83 5.62
N CYS A 170 4.57 5.13 5.35
CA CYS A 170 5.34 5.67 4.22
C CYS A 170 6.84 5.37 4.36
N PHE A 171 7.38 5.49 5.57
CA PHE A 171 8.77 5.11 5.82
C PHE A 171 9.01 3.62 5.62
N LEU A 172 8.09 2.76 6.08
CA LEU A 172 8.17 1.31 5.82
C LEU A 172 8.31 1.00 4.33
N LEU A 173 7.61 1.73 3.44
CA LEU A 173 7.71 1.52 1.99
C LEU A 173 9.06 1.95 1.40
N LEU A 174 9.74 2.92 2.00
CA LEU A 174 11.07 3.37 1.59
C LEU A 174 12.19 2.52 2.21
N MET A 175 11.96 1.98 3.40
CA MET A 175 12.96 1.25 4.19
C MET A 175 13.66 0.12 3.44
N PRO A 176 13.01 -0.68 2.56
CA PRO A 176 13.69 -1.73 1.80
C PRO A 176 14.87 -1.23 0.97
N LEU A 177 14.76 -0.04 0.38
CA LEU A 177 15.85 0.55 -0.40
C LEU A 177 17.03 0.93 0.48
N LEU A 178 16.75 1.57 1.62
CA LEU A 178 17.78 1.99 2.58
C LEU A 178 18.52 0.78 3.15
N LEU A 179 17.77 -0.25 3.59
CA LEU A 179 18.34 -1.49 4.12
C LEU A 179 19.19 -2.22 3.08
N ALA A 180 18.68 -2.38 1.86
CA ALA A 180 19.42 -3.04 0.78
C ALA A 180 20.69 -2.27 0.42
N TRP A 181 20.62 -0.94 0.41
CA TRP A 181 21.78 -0.11 0.15
C TRP A 181 22.83 -0.24 1.27
N LEU A 182 22.45 -0.10 2.52
CA LEU A 182 23.36 -0.26 3.68
C LEU A 182 23.99 -1.65 3.70
N TRP A 183 23.22 -2.70 3.44
CA TRP A 183 23.70 -4.09 3.42
C TRP A 183 24.72 -4.36 2.32
N HIS A 184 24.60 -3.70 1.16
CA HIS A 184 25.46 -3.91 0.00
C HIS A 184 26.56 -2.84 -0.14
N HIS A 185 26.68 -1.94 0.80
CA HIS A 185 27.73 -0.91 0.73
C HIS A 185 29.09 -1.59 0.83
N PRO A 186 29.94 -1.48 -0.22
CA PRO A 186 30.93 -2.51 -0.54
C PRO A 186 32.15 -2.59 0.36
N LYS A 187 32.27 -1.83 1.41
CA LYS A 187 33.59 -1.74 2.08
C LYS A 187 33.57 -1.70 3.60
N SER A 188 32.48 -1.97 4.30
CA SER A 188 32.57 -1.95 5.76
C SER A 188 31.57 -2.88 6.44
N GLU A 189 32.05 -3.63 7.43
CA GLU A 189 31.23 -4.36 8.41
C GLU A 189 30.20 -3.41 9.08
N TRP A 190 30.47 -2.11 9.11
CA TRP A 190 29.58 -1.07 9.56
C TRP A 190 28.27 -0.97 8.79
N GLY A 191 28.25 -1.30 7.47
CA GLY A 191 27.03 -1.28 6.67
C GLY A 191 25.98 -2.24 7.19
N MET A 192 26.39 -3.46 7.56
CA MET A 192 25.50 -4.46 8.15
C MET A 192 25.02 -4.02 9.55
N ILE A 193 25.93 -3.51 10.38
CA ILE A 193 25.57 -3.00 11.73
C ILE A 193 24.55 -1.87 11.60
N LEU A 194 24.78 -0.91 10.72
CA LEU A 194 23.88 0.21 10.47
C LEU A 194 22.51 -0.27 9.96
N ALA A 195 22.47 -1.25 9.04
CA ALA A 195 21.22 -1.81 8.52
C ALA A 195 20.41 -2.48 9.64
N VAL A 196 21.05 -3.30 10.46
CA VAL A 196 20.39 -3.98 11.61
C VAL A 196 19.92 -2.94 12.63
N SER A 197 20.77 -1.97 12.98
CA SER A 197 20.41 -0.90 13.92
C SER A 197 19.23 -0.08 13.41
N MET A 198 19.23 0.30 12.13
CA MET A 198 18.11 1.02 11.51
C MET A 198 16.82 0.19 11.57
N LEU A 199 16.89 -1.10 11.26
CA LEU A 199 15.72 -1.98 11.32
C LEU A 199 15.16 -2.08 12.74
N VAL A 200 16.01 -2.33 13.73
CA VAL A 200 15.59 -2.46 15.14
C VAL A 200 14.98 -1.15 15.66
N LEU A 201 15.63 -0.02 15.39
CA LEU A 201 15.13 1.28 15.80
C LEU A 201 13.83 1.65 15.07
N ALA A 202 13.71 1.35 13.77
CA ALA A 202 12.48 1.59 13.03
C ALA A 202 11.30 0.76 13.57
N VAL A 203 11.50 -0.55 13.79
CA VAL A 203 10.47 -1.43 14.34
C VAL A 203 10.09 -1.00 15.76
N GLY A 204 11.06 -0.66 16.61
CA GLY A 204 10.81 -0.11 17.95
C GLY A 204 10.01 1.19 17.88
N SER A 205 10.35 2.08 16.98
CA SER A 205 9.61 3.33 16.75
C SER A 205 8.19 3.08 16.24
N PHE A 206 7.97 2.13 15.31
CA PHE A 206 6.63 1.76 14.84
C PHE A 206 5.74 1.27 15.98
N LEU A 207 6.28 0.42 16.86
CA LEU A 207 5.56 -0.09 18.03
C LEU A 207 5.26 1.02 19.03
N GLN A 208 6.21 1.92 19.28
CA GLN A 208 6.04 3.05 20.20
C GLN A 208 4.99 4.07 19.69
N ILE A 209 4.95 4.34 18.39
CA ILE A 209 3.93 5.18 17.75
C ILE A 209 2.56 4.49 17.75
N GLY A 210 2.50 3.17 17.96
CA GLY A 210 1.27 2.36 17.90
C GLY A 210 0.96 1.79 16.52
N ASN A 211 1.88 1.89 15.55
CA ASN A 211 1.70 1.31 14.21
C ASN A 211 2.17 -0.15 14.14
N GLN A 212 1.39 -1.05 14.72
CA GLN A 212 1.66 -2.49 14.72
C GLN A 212 1.74 -3.06 13.30
N THR A 213 0.95 -2.53 12.36
CA THR A 213 0.97 -2.97 10.96
C THR A 213 2.29 -2.66 10.28
N ALA A 214 2.92 -1.52 10.56
CA ALA A 214 4.25 -1.21 10.03
C ALA A 214 5.32 -2.14 10.60
N ALA A 215 5.23 -2.50 11.89
CA ALA A 215 6.13 -3.46 12.50
C ALA A 215 6.00 -4.87 11.87
N VAL A 216 4.78 -5.36 11.66
CA VAL A 216 4.52 -6.60 10.91
C VAL A 216 4.98 -6.47 9.47
N GLY A 217 4.77 -5.33 8.85
CA GLY A 217 5.24 -5.02 7.50
C GLY A 217 6.75 -5.14 7.34
N ALA A 218 7.53 -4.77 8.37
CA ALA A 218 8.97 -4.97 8.37
C ALA A 218 9.37 -6.46 8.34
N ALA A 219 8.62 -7.33 9.02
CA ALA A 219 8.84 -8.79 8.92
C ALA A 219 8.52 -9.32 7.52
N PHE A 220 7.39 -8.94 6.94
CA PHE A 220 7.03 -9.34 5.57
C PHE A 220 7.99 -8.78 4.52
N MET A 221 8.51 -7.57 4.72
CA MET A 221 9.58 -6.99 3.92
C MET A 221 10.81 -7.91 3.90
N LEU A 222 11.27 -8.35 5.07
CA LEU A 222 12.42 -9.25 5.18
C LEU A 222 12.15 -10.61 4.52
N VAL A 223 10.94 -11.15 4.66
CA VAL A 223 10.53 -12.39 3.98
C VAL A 223 10.60 -12.22 2.46
N GLY A 224 10.07 -11.12 1.91
CA GLY A 224 10.18 -10.82 0.48
C GLY A 224 11.64 -10.75 0.01
N MET A 225 12.50 -10.05 0.76
CA MET A 225 13.94 -9.96 0.46
C MET A 225 14.61 -11.34 0.52
N ALA A 226 14.28 -12.17 1.51
CA ALA A 226 14.82 -13.52 1.69
C ALA A 226 14.40 -14.44 0.53
N ILE A 227 13.13 -14.41 0.10
CA ILE A 227 12.65 -15.20 -1.04
C ILE A 227 13.49 -14.91 -2.29
N VAL A 228 13.71 -13.63 -2.61
CA VAL A 228 14.48 -13.25 -3.80
C VAL A 228 15.98 -13.52 -3.61
N LYS A 229 16.51 -13.50 -2.39
CA LYS A 229 17.87 -13.92 -2.09
C LYS A 229 18.09 -15.40 -2.40
N TRP A 230 17.18 -16.26 -1.95
CA TRP A 230 17.29 -17.71 -2.13
C TRP A 230 16.81 -18.19 -3.51
N MET A 231 15.90 -17.44 -4.14
CA MET A 231 15.33 -17.75 -5.44
C MET A 231 15.48 -16.57 -6.43
N PRO A 232 16.71 -16.18 -6.82
CA PRO A 232 16.97 -14.95 -7.57
C PRO A 232 16.28 -14.90 -8.94
N ARG A 233 16.01 -16.04 -9.56
CA ARG A 233 15.33 -16.14 -10.87
C ARG A 233 13.81 -16.23 -10.77
N ASN A 234 13.31 -16.86 -9.71
CA ASN A 234 11.89 -17.22 -9.58
C ASN A 234 11.19 -16.57 -8.38
N GLY A 235 11.91 -15.85 -7.50
CA GLY A 235 11.37 -15.28 -6.27
C GLY A 235 10.20 -14.35 -6.53
N PHE A 236 10.30 -13.46 -7.51
CA PHE A 236 9.17 -12.59 -7.88
C PHE A 236 7.97 -13.37 -8.42
N LYS A 237 8.22 -14.40 -9.25
CA LYS A 237 7.13 -15.27 -9.72
C LYS A 237 6.43 -15.94 -8.57
N LEU A 238 7.18 -16.47 -7.61
CA LEU A 238 6.62 -17.11 -6.41
C LEU A 238 5.78 -16.12 -5.61
N ILE A 239 6.34 -14.94 -5.27
CA ILE A 239 5.64 -13.92 -4.50
C ILE A 239 4.31 -13.54 -5.18
N PHE A 240 4.35 -13.16 -6.44
CA PHE A 240 3.15 -12.70 -7.14
C PHE A 240 2.14 -13.81 -7.42
N THR A 241 2.58 -15.05 -7.68
CA THR A 241 1.67 -16.21 -7.80
C THR A 241 0.98 -16.50 -6.47
N THR A 242 1.72 -16.45 -5.35
CA THR A 242 1.15 -16.61 -4.01
C THR A 242 0.14 -15.50 -3.68
N LEU A 243 0.46 -14.25 -4.04
CA LEU A 243 -0.48 -13.14 -3.86
C LEU A 243 -1.74 -13.29 -4.71
N SER A 244 -1.60 -13.72 -5.96
CA SER A 244 -2.74 -13.99 -6.83
C SER A 244 -3.65 -15.07 -6.25
N PHE A 245 -3.05 -16.17 -5.77
CA PHE A 245 -3.78 -17.22 -5.08
C PHE A 245 -4.45 -16.70 -3.80
N TYR A 246 -3.74 -15.91 -3.00
CA TYR A 246 -4.28 -15.31 -1.77
C TYR A 246 -5.50 -14.44 -2.06
N ILE A 247 -5.47 -13.60 -3.10
CA ILE A 247 -6.64 -12.79 -3.47
C ILE A 247 -7.83 -13.66 -3.79
N VAL A 248 -7.66 -14.68 -4.64
CA VAL A 248 -8.77 -15.57 -5.05
C VAL A 248 -9.30 -16.39 -3.88
N ALA A 249 -8.43 -16.89 -3.03
CA ALA A 249 -8.79 -17.77 -1.92
C ALA A 249 -9.11 -17.03 -0.61
N ALA A 250 -9.01 -15.69 -0.57
CA ALA A 250 -9.12 -14.91 0.64
C ALA A 250 -10.38 -15.20 1.48
N PRO A 251 -11.60 -15.28 0.92
CA PRO A 251 -12.79 -15.56 1.72
C PRO A 251 -12.68 -16.88 2.48
N MET A 252 -12.23 -17.95 1.80
CA MET A 252 -12.09 -19.27 2.38
C MET A 252 -10.92 -19.33 3.40
N LEU A 253 -9.77 -18.77 3.03
CA LEU A 253 -8.57 -18.79 3.89
C LEU A 253 -8.80 -18.02 5.18
N LEU A 254 -9.42 -16.84 5.10
CA LEU A 254 -9.62 -15.98 6.25
C LEU A 254 -10.74 -16.49 7.15
N SER A 255 -11.85 -17.01 6.62
CA SER A 255 -12.89 -17.63 7.45
C SER A 255 -12.33 -18.83 8.23
N THR A 256 -11.55 -19.67 7.59
CA THR A 256 -10.87 -20.80 8.25
C THR A 256 -9.87 -20.33 9.30
N ALA A 257 -9.02 -19.36 8.96
CA ALA A 257 -8.01 -18.83 9.89
C ALA A 257 -8.67 -18.17 11.10
N VAL A 258 -9.73 -17.40 10.92
CA VAL A 258 -10.46 -16.74 11.99
C VAL A 258 -11.12 -17.76 12.92
N SER A 259 -11.79 -18.75 12.38
CA SER A 259 -12.46 -19.80 13.18
C SER A 259 -11.44 -20.58 14.03
N GLN A 260 -10.31 -20.97 13.44
CA GLN A 260 -9.23 -21.64 14.15
C GLN A 260 -8.61 -20.73 15.23
N LEU A 261 -8.33 -19.48 14.88
CA LEU A 261 -7.71 -18.53 15.83
C LEU A 261 -8.60 -18.29 17.05
N ARG A 262 -9.91 -18.17 16.86
CA ARG A 262 -10.87 -18.07 17.98
C ARG A 262 -10.90 -19.33 18.82
N ALA A 263 -10.85 -20.51 18.20
CA ALA A 263 -10.85 -21.79 18.89
C ALA A 263 -9.61 -21.99 19.79
N THR A 264 -8.47 -21.36 19.47
CA THR A 264 -7.25 -21.42 20.32
C THR A 264 -7.37 -20.64 21.62
N GLY A 265 -8.32 -19.71 21.72
CA GLY A 265 -8.46 -18.83 22.89
C GLY A 265 -7.27 -17.87 23.12
N LEU A 266 -6.34 -17.73 22.17
CA LEU A 266 -5.18 -16.86 22.31
C LEU A 266 -5.58 -15.42 22.61
N PRO A 267 -4.88 -14.74 23.54
CA PRO A 267 -5.12 -13.33 23.81
C PRO A 267 -4.67 -12.49 22.61
N LEU A 268 -5.63 -11.87 21.92
CA LEU A 268 -5.37 -10.97 20.80
C LEU A 268 -5.44 -9.52 21.28
N PRO A 269 -4.61 -8.62 20.73
CA PRO A 269 -4.81 -7.19 20.91
C PRO A 269 -6.21 -6.76 20.44
N LYS A 270 -6.82 -5.77 21.10
CA LYS A 270 -8.19 -5.30 20.84
C LYS A 270 -8.44 -5.03 19.34
N SER A 271 -7.50 -4.36 18.68
CA SER A 271 -7.60 -4.03 17.26
C SER A 271 -7.55 -5.25 16.33
N PHE A 272 -6.88 -6.33 16.74
CA PHE A 272 -6.82 -7.57 15.96
C PHE A 272 -8.05 -8.45 16.22
N PHE A 273 -8.50 -8.46 17.45
CA PHE A 273 -9.73 -9.15 17.86
C PHE A 273 -10.94 -8.61 17.07
N SER A 274 -11.16 -7.30 17.04
CA SER A 274 -12.28 -6.70 16.30
C SER A 274 -12.24 -7.04 14.80
N ARG A 275 -11.04 -7.11 14.20
CA ARG A 275 -10.89 -7.50 12.78
C ARG A 275 -11.35 -8.92 12.50
N THR A 276 -11.21 -9.86 13.43
CA THR A 276 -11.69 -11.23 13.23
C THR A 276 -13.20 -11.27 13.01
N TYR A 277 -13.96 -10.43 13.71
CA TYR A 277 -15.40 -10.28 13.53
C TYR A 277 -15.75 -9.49 12.27
N SER A 278 -14.97 -8.44 11.99
CA SER A 278 -15.09 -7.71 10.73
C SER A 278 -14.96 -8.64 9.52
N TRP A 279 -13.98 -9.54 9.53
CA TRP A 279 -13.78 -10.50 8.42
C TRP A 279 -14.90 -11.53 8.30
N ASP A 280 -15.52 -11.94 9.41
CA ASP A 280 -16.70 -12.81 9.39
C ASP A 280 -17.91 -12.11 8.76
N LEU A 281 -18.21 -10.87 9.18
CA LEU A 281 -19.28 -10.08 8.61
C LEU A 281 -19.05 -9.86 7.10
N VAL A 282 -17.82 -9.49 6.71
CA VAL A 282 -17.46 -9.32 5.30
C VAL A 282 -17.63 -10.62 4.51
N GLY A 283 -17.30 -11.77 5.11
CA GLY A 283 -17.54 -13.09 4.52
C GLY A 283 -19.02 -13.34 4.24
N SER A 284 -19.92 -12.97 5.15
CA SER A 284 -21.37 -13.08 4.93
C SER A 284 -21.83 -12.13 3.81
N LYS A 285 -21.33 -10.90 3.79
CA LYS A 285 -21.62 -9.91 2.74
C LYS A 285 -21.14 -10.37 1.36
N ILE A 286 -19.99 -11.03 1.26
CA ILE A 286 -19.54 -11.67 0.01
C ILE A 286 -20.55 -12.71 -0.46
N GLY A 287 -21.14 -13.48 0.47
CA GLY A 287 -22.20 -14.47 0.16
C GLY A 287 -23.48 -13.87 -0.41
N GLU A 288 -23.80 -12.61 -0.09
CA GLU A 288 -24.98 -11.91 -0.61
C GLU A 288 -24.80 -11.46 -2.09
N ALA A 289 -23.56 -11.11 -2.52
CA ALA A 289 -23.27 -10.66 -3.88
C ALA A 289 -21.95 -11.25 -4.41
N PRO A 290 -21.82 -12.58 -4.55
CA PRO A 290 -20.55 -13.24 -4.77
C PRO A 290 -19.89 -12.94 -6.13
N LEU A 291 -20.67 -12.66 -7.17
CA LEU A 291 -20.14 -12.48 -8.53
C LEU A 291 -19.66 -11.06 -8.83
N ILE A 292 -20.46 -10.05 -8.47
CA ILE A 292 -20.24 -8.66 -8.88
C ILE A 292 -19.91 -7.75 -7.69
N GLY A 293 -20.10 -8.23 -6.45
CA GLY A 293 -19.91 -7.45 -5.24
C GLY A 293 -20.96 -6.35 -5.03
N HIS A 294 -20.78 -5.59 -3.95
CA HIS A 294 -21.69 -4.52 -3.55
C HIS A 294 -21.34 -3.15 -4.14
N GLY A 295 -20.24 -3.05 -4.89
CA GLY A 295 -19.69 -1.80 -5.43
C GLY A 295 -18.61 -1.18 -4.53
N PRO A 296 -17.73 -0.33 -5.12
CA PRO A 296 -16.65 0.33 -4.40
C PRO A 296 -17.15 1.14 -3.18
N GLU A 297 -16.42 1.05 -2.07
CA GLU A 297 -16.74 1.67 -0.77
C GLU A 297 -18.07 1.24 -0.13
N ALA A 298 -18.76 0.23 -0.65
CA ALA A 298 -20.00 -0.27 -0.04
C ALA A 298 -19.80 -0.67 1.43
N SER A 299 -18.62 -1.18 1.79
CA SER A 299 -18.30 -1.55 3.18
C SER A 299 -18.35 -0.38 4.17
N HIS A 300 -18.20 0.87 3.69
CA HIS A 300 -18.31 2.08 4.49
C HIS A 300 -19.73 2.31 5.02
N LEU A 301 -20.72 1.82 4.30
CA LEU A 301 -22.13 1.99 4.64
C LEU A 301 -22.71 0.88 5.52
N TRP A 302 -21.95 -0.18 5.80
CA TRP A 302 -22.41 -1.23 6.71
C TRP A 302 -22.41 -0.72 8.15
N GLN A 303 -23.59 -0.69 8.75
CA GLN A 303 -23.82 -0.08 10.05
C GLN A 303 -23.80 -1.09 11.20
N ASP A 304 -23.64 -2.39 10.89
CA ASP A 304 -23.64 -3.48 11.89
C ASP A 304 -22.69 -3.15 13.05
N THR A 305 -23.21 -3.18 14.29
CA THR A 305 -22.46 -3.03 15.54
C THR A 305 -22.29 -4.37 16.24
N PHE A 306 -21.43 -4.45 17.23
CA PHE A 306 -21.36 -5.64 18.09
C PHE A 306 -22.67 -5.83 18.87
N GLY A 307 -23.45 -4.77 19.15
CA GLY A 307 -24.77 -4.84 19.77
C GLY A 307 -25.78 -5.63 18.93
N ASP A 308 -25.69 -5.59 17.61
CA ASP A 308 -26.54 -6.36 16.71
C ASP A 308 -26.21 -7.86 16.71
N HIS A 309 -25.07 -8.25 17.30
CA HIS A 309 -24.57 -9.61 17.38
C HIS A 309 -24.30 -10.03 18.84
N PRO A 310 -25.33 -10.48 19.61
CA PRO A 310 -25.21 -10.71 21.06
C PRO A 310 -24.07 -11.68 21.46
N ALA A 311 -23.79 -12.71 20.65
CA ALA A 311 -22.69 -13.65 20.93
C ALA A 311 -21.31 -12.97 20.76
N TRP A 312 -21.17 -12.07 19.80
CA TRP A 312 -19.92 -11.31 19.57
C TRP A 312 -19.72 -10.26 20.66
N LEU A 313 -20.80 -9.60 21.07
CA LEU A 313 -20.78 -8.64 22.18
C LEU A 313 -20.36 -9.32 23.48
N ALA A 314 -20.92 -10.51 23.76
CA ALA A 314 -20.57 -11.28 24.96
C ALA A 314 -19.09 -11.67 24.98
N ASP A 315 -18.53 -12.16 23.87
CA ASP A 315 -17.11 -12.51 23.78
C ASP A 315 -16.21 -11.27 23.92
N ALA A 316 -16.57 -10.16 23.29
CA ALA A 316 -15.83 -8.90 23.38
C ALA A 316 -15.82 -8.36 24.83
N SER A 317 -16.98 -8.35 25.48
CA SER A 317 -17.14 -7.87 26.86
C SER A 317 -16.41 -8.75 27.87
N ALA A 318 -16.43 -10.05 27.65
CA ALA A 318 -15.71 -11.01 28.51
C ALA A 318 -14.18 -10.80 28.45
N ARG A 319 -13.65 -10.41 27.29
CA ARG A 319 -12.21 -10.24 27.09
C ARG A 319 -11.70 -8.85 27.46
N PHE A 320 -12.50 -7.81 27.23
CA PHE A 320 -12.03 -6.42 27.35
C PHE A 320 -12.84 -5.56 28.33
N GLY A 321 -13.96 -6.08 28.90
CA GLY A 321 -14.72 -5.50 30.04
C GLY A 321 -15.57 -4.39 29.55
N ASP A 322 -15.59 -3.55 28.75
CA ASP A 322 -16.41 -2.38 28.46
C ASP A 322 -17.58 -2.73 27.51
N ALA A 323 -18.65 -3.25 28.08
CA ALA A 323 -19.80 -3.70 27.29
C ALA A 323 -20.49 -2.58 26.50
N TYR A 324 -20.61 -1.36 27.09
CA TYR A 324 -21.28 -0.25 26.43
C TYR A 324 -20.51 0.25 25.21
N ALA A 325 -19.17 0.36 25.30
CA ALA A 325 -18.36 0.77 24.17
C ALA A 325 -18.40 -0.26 23.02
N TRP A 326 -18.46 -1.55 23.36
CA TRP A 326 -18.60 -2.60 22.36
C TRP A 326 -20.01 -2.62 21.73
N GLU A 327 -21.06 -2.37 22.48
CA GLU A 327 -22.43 -2.35 21.96
C GLU A 327 -22.59 -1.43 20.76
N VAL A 328 -22.00 -0.24 20.81
CA VAL A 328 -22.06 0.76 19.74
C VAL A 328 -20.86 0.71 18.77
N TYR A 329 -19.91 -0.20 18.99
CA TYR A 329 -18.73 -0.29 18.18
C TYR A 329 -19.06 -1.00 16.85
N ARG A 330 -18.81 -0.30 15.72
CA ARG A 330 -19.04 -0.87 14.39
C ARG A 330 -18.15 -2.07 14.15
N VAL A 331 -18.74 -3.17 13.64
CA VAL A 331 -18.00 -4.39 13.27
C VAL A 331 -17.06 -4.09 12.10
N VAL A 332 -17.52 -3.34 11.09
CA VAL A 332 -16.69 -2.79 10.01
C VAL A 332 -16.71 -1.25 10.14
N PRO A 333 -15.68 -0.63 10.76
CA PRO A 333 -15.74 0.82 11.04
C PRO A 333 -15.81 1.68 9.78
N ILE A 334 -14.94 1.44 8.81
CA ILE A 334 -14.85 2.17 7.53
C ILE A 334 -14.61 1.18 6.39
N HIS A 335 -13.74 0.22 6.61
CA HIS A 335 -13.36 -0.82 5.65
C HIS A 335 -12.85 -2.08 6.39
N PRO A 336 -12.77 -3.24 5.71
CA PRO A 336 -12.42 -4.52 6.35
C PRO A 336 -10.98 -4.63 6.91
N HIS A 337 -10.11 -3.66 6.67
CA HIS A 337 -8.67 -3.75 6.93
C HIS A 337 -7.99 -4.98 6.30
N ASN A 338 -8.56 -5.47 5.19
CA ASN A 338 -8.02 -6.55 4.38
C ASN A 338 -8.46 -6.33 2.94
N MET A 339 -7.53 -5.88 2.08
CA MET A 339 -7.83 -5.55 0.69
C MET A 339 -8.33 -6.75 -0.13
N PRO A 340 -7.77 -7.97 -0.03
CA PRO A 340 -8.34 -9.14 -0.70
C PRO A 340 -9.81 -9.38 -0.39
N LEU A 341 -10.23 -9.31 0.89
CA LEU A 341 -11.65 -9.41 1.25
C LEU A 341 -12.45 -8.22 0.72
N GLN A 342 -11.90 -7.03 0.78
CA GLN A 342 -12.56 -5.83 0.26
C GLN A 342 -12.80 -5.92 -1.24
N ILE A 343 -11.82 -6.41 -2.01
CA ILE A 343 -11.97 -6.66 -3.45
C ILE A 343 -13.15 -7.63 -3.69
N TRP A 344 -13.21 -8.74 -2.96
CA TRP A 344 -14.31 -9.68 -3.08
C TRP A 344 -15.66 -9.06 -2.71
N ALA A 345 -15.74 -8.39 -1.58
CA ALA A 345 -16.97 -7.81 -1.07
C ALA A 345 -17.54 -6.72 -1.99
N GLU A 346 -16.66 -5.91 -2.57
CA GLU A 346 -17.04 -4.70 -3.29
C GLU A 346 -17.01 -4.87 -4.82
N THR A 347 -16.17 -5.76 -5.36
CA THR A 347 -16.06 -5.99 -6.82
C THR A 347 -16.39 -7.43 -7.23
N GLY A 348 -16.68 -8.28 -6.27
CA GLY A 348 -17.06 -9.70 -6.47
C GLY A 348 -15.92 -10.57 -6.98
N MET A 349 -16.28 -11.81 -7.31
CA MET A 349 -15.35 -12.79 -7.88
C MET A 349 -14.70 -12.28 -9.17
N ILE A 350 -15.45 -11.55 -10.01
CA ILE A 350 -14.92 -11.02 -11.26
C ILE A 350 -13.76 -10.07 -10.96
N GLY A 351 -13.94 -9.11 -10.05
CA GLY A 351 -12.87 -8.20 -9.66
C GLY A 351 -11.68 -8.91 -9.02
N ALA A 352 -11.94 -9.86 -8.13
CA ALA A 352 -10.89 -10.65 -7.48
C ALA A 352 -10.05 -11.46 -8.49
N VAL A 353 -10.69 -12.08 -9.48
CA VAL A 353 -9.99 -12.82 -10.55
C VAL A 353 -9.18 -11.87 -11.43
N LEU A 354 -9.73 -10.74 -11.82
CA LEU A 354 -9.02 -9.76 -12.65
C LEU A 354 -7.80 -9.17 -11.91
N ALA A 355 -7.93 -8.84 -10.62
CA ALA A 355 -6.81 -8.39 -9.79
C ALA A 355 -5.73 -9.48 -9.66
N ALA A 356 -6.15 -10.73 -9.45
CA ALA A 356 -5.23 -11.86 -9.37
C ALA A 356 -4.50 -12.12 -10.69
N LEU A 357 -5.20 -12.06 -11.82
CA LEU A 357 -4.58 -12.18 -13.16
C LEU A 357 -3.58 -11.07 -13.42
N PHE A 358 -3.89 -9.83 -13.04
CA PHE A 358 -2.95 -8.72 -13.15
C PHE A 358 -1.64 -9.03 -12.39
N LEU A 359 -1.74 -9.40 -11.11
CA LEU A 359 -0.55 -9.72 -10.31
C LEU A 359 0.19 -10.95 -10.85
N PHE A 360 -0.51 -11.99 -11.25
CA PHE A 360 0.09 -13.19 -11.83
C PHE A 360 0.93 -12.85 -13.07
N PHE A 361 0.35 -12.15 -14.04
CA PHE A 361 1.08 -11.76 -15.25
C PHE A 361 2.21 -10.78 -14.97
N LEU A 362 2.02 -9.87 -14.00
CA LEU A 362 3.07 -8.97 -13.56
C LEU A 362 4.27 -9.77 -13.03
N GLY A 363 4.04 -10.73 -12.13
CA GLY A 363 5.09 -11.57 -11.55
C GLY A 363 5.82 -12.45 -12.59
N TRP A 364 5.10 -12.93 -13.58
CA TRP A 364 5.71 -13.72 -14.68
C TRP A 364 6.53 -12.85 -15.64
N ARG A 365 6.23 -11.55 -15.72
CA ARG A 365 6.96 -10.60 -16.56
C ARG A 365 8.08 -9.87 -15.82
N LEU A 366 7.93 -9.65 -14.53
CA LEU A 366 9.03 -9.28 -13.65
C LEU A 366 9.98 -10.49 -13.51
N LYS A 367 10.54 -10.96 -14.62
CA LYS A 367 11.80 -11.67 -14.53
C LYS A 367 12.68 -10.75 -13.70
N ALA A 368 13.24 -11.24 -12.59
CA ALA A 368 14.30 -10.48 -11.94
C ALA A 368 15.28 -10.18 -13.09
N PRO A 369 15.38 -8.94 -13.55
CA PRO A 369 16.29 -8.68 -14.65
C PRO A 369 17.64 -9.13 -14.13
N ALA A 370 18.30 -10.02 -14.85
CA ALA A 370 19.69 -10.39 -14.53
C ALA A 370 20.55 -9.12 -14.38
N ASP A 371 20.04 -8.04 -14.97
CA ASP A 371 20.64 -6.72 -15.08
C ASP A 371 20.33 -5.76 -13.90
N TRP A 372 19.46 -6.13 -12.97
CA TRP A 372 19.19 -5.28 -11.79
C TRP A 372 20.27 -5.48 -10.74
N SER A 373 20.74 -4.36 -10.18
CA SER A 373 21.63 -4.43 -9.02
C SER A 373 21.01 -5.25 -7.89
N PRO A 374 21.80 -5.94 -7.07
CA PRO A 374 21.30 -6.63 -5.89
C PRO A 374 20.46 -5.70 -4.99
N VAL A 375 20.89 -4.44 -4.82
CA VAL A 375 20.16 -3.41 -4.05
C VAL A 375 18.74 -3.23 -4.56
N SER A 376 18.56 -3.01 -5.87
CA SER A 376 17.25 -2.79 -6.47
C SER A 376 16.35 -4.03 -6.40
N ARG A 377 16.94 -5.23 -6.59
CA ARG A 377 16.18 -6.49 -6.47
C ARG A 377 15.65 -6.72 -5.07
N TYR A 378 16.49 -6.55 -4.06
CA TYR A 378 16.08 -6.72 -2.67
C TYR A 378 15.10 -5.61 -2.24
N ALA A 379 15.35 -4.37 -2.66
CA ALA A 379 14.44 -3.26 -2.38
C ALA A 379 13.05 -3.50 -2.97
N ALA A 380 12.96 -3.94 -4.23
CA ALA A 380 11.68 -4.25 -4.87
C ALA A 380 10.95 -5.41 -4.17
N ALA A 381 11.65 -6.48 -3.83
CA ALA A 381 11.07 -7.62 -3.12
C ALA A 381 10.60 -7.22 -1.71
N GLY A 382 11.39 -6.42 -1.02
CA GLY A 382 11.04 -5.87 0.29
C GLY A 382 9.83 -4.94 0.22
N LEU A 383 9.75 -4.06 -0.79
CA LEU A 383 8.57 -3.21 -1.01
C LEU A 383 7.31 -4.06 -1.20
N VAL A 384 7.36 -5.10 -2.05
CA VAL A 384 6.21 -5.98 -2.26
C VAL A 384 5.83 -6.68 -0.95
N GLY A 385 6.80 -7.20 -0.18
CA GLY A 385 6.55 -7.80 1.13
C GLY A 385 5.87 -6.83 2.10
N ALA A 386 6.39 -5.60 2.22
CA ALA A 386 5.77 -4.55 3.05
C ALA A 386 4.33 -4.24 2.60
N CYS A 387 4.09 -4.12 1.29
CA CYS A 387 2.75 -3.90 0.73
C CYS A 387 1.79 -5.05 1.10
N VAL A 388 2.24 -6.32 1.08
CA VAL A 388 1.39 -7.46 1.47
C VAL A 388 0.83 -7.28 2.88
N ALA A 389 1.69 -6.95 3.84
CA ALA A 389 1.25 -6.74 5.22
C ALA A 389 0.28 -5.56 5.35
N VAL A 390 0.62 -4.44 4.72
CA VAL A 390 -0.21 -3.22 4.79
C VAL A 390 -1.57 -3.43 4.13
N CYS A 391 -1.62 -4.08 2.96
CA CYS A 391 -2.85 -4.45 2.27
C CYS A 391 -3.69 -5.49 3.03
N SER A 392 -3.04 -6.36 3.81
CA SER A 392 -3.74 -7.41 4.57
C SER A 392 -4.26 -6.93 5.93
N PHE A 393 -3.70 -5.83 6.49
CA PHE A 393 -4.01 -5.47 7.88
C PHE A 393 -4.31 -3.99 8.13
N ALA A 394 -4.25 -3.10 7.13
CA ALA A 394 -4.41 -1.67 7.42
C ALA A 394 -5.32 -0.92 6.43
N TYR A 395 -4.87 -0.71 5.21
CA TYR A 395 -5.46 0.28 4.31
C TYR A 395 -6.63 -0.26 3.49
N SER A 396 -7.55 0.67 3.15
CA SER A 396 -8.58 0.42 2.14
C SER A 396 -7.98 0.33 0.75
N MET A 397 -8.60 -0.48 -0.11
CA MET A 397 -8.32 -0.53 -1.55
C MET A 397 -8.47 0.85 -2.23
N TRP A 398 -9.34 1.68 -1.72
CA TRP A 398 -9.68 2.99 -2.31
C TRP A 398 -8.83 4.14 -1.77
N ASN A 399 -7.81 3.86 -0.96
CA ASN A 399 -6.91 4.88 -0.43
C ASN A 399 -5.86 5.29 -1.46
N GLU A 400 -6.13 6.36 -2.21
CA GLU A 400 -5.28 6.85 -3.30
C GLU A 400 -3.90 7.28 -2.80
N ALA A 401 -3.82 7.89 -1.62
CA ALA A 401 -2.54 8.34 -1.06
C ALA A 401 -1.60 7.18 -0.74
N PHE A 402 -2.15 6.04 -0.31
CA PHE A 402 -1.36 4.82 -0.11
C PHE A 402 -0.81 4.27 -1.43
N TRP A 403 -1.65 4.19 -2.48
CA TRP A 403 -1.20 3.76 -3.81
C TRP A 403 -0.17 4.71 -4.40
N ALA A 404 -0.36 6.02 -4.25
CA ALA A 404 0.61 7.03 -4.67
C ALA A 404 1.96 6.84 -3.95
N SER A 405 1.96 6.53 -2.66
CA SER A 405 3.18 6.25 -1.89
C SER A 405 3.92 5.01 -2.43
N ILE A 406 3.19 3.94 -2.77
CA ILE A 406 3.76 2.75 -3.41
C ILE A 406 4.36 3.08 -4.76
N VAL A 407 3.66 3.86 -5.58
CA VAL A 407 4.15 4.29 -6.91
C VAL A 407 5.45 5.06 -6.79
N ILE A 408 5.54 6.00 -5.84
CA ILE A 408 6.77 6.77 -5.60
C ILE A 408 7.90 5.85 -5.15
N ALA A 409 7.66 4.96 -4.18
CA ALA A 409 8.68 4.01 -3.73
C ALA A 409 9.17 3.10 -4.87
N ALA A 410 8.26 2.58 -5.70
CA ALA A 410 8.59 1.77 -6.85
C ALA A 410 9.37 2.55 -7.92
N ALA A 411 8.98 3.80 -8.20
CA ALA A 411 9.68 4.68 -9.14
C ALA A 411 11.13 4.94 -8.69
N ILE A 412 11.33 5.18 -7.40
CA ILE A 412 12.67 5.35 -6.81
C ILE A 412 13.52 4.09 -7.02
N ILE A 413 12.99 2.92 -6.70
CA ILE A 413 13.71 1.66 -6.86
C ILE A 413 14.05 1.43 -8.33
N LEU A 414 13.15 1.76 -9.25
CA LEU A 414 13.39 1.66 -10.69
C LEU A 414 14.49 2.61 -11.19
N LEU A 415 14.57 3.83 -10.65
CA LEU A 415 15.67 4.75 -10.97
C LEU A 415 17.03 4.17 -10.61
N HIS A 416 17.10 3.34 -9.57
CA HIS A 416 18.31 2.65 -9.14
C HIS A 416 18.58 1.36 -9.89
N ALA A 417 17.56 0.74 -10.49
CA ALA A 417 17.68 -0.57 -11.10
C ALA A 417 18.73 -0.64 -12.22
N ARG A 418 18.99 0.46 -12.92
CA ARG A 418 19.87 0.53 -14.09
C ARG A 418 21.17 1.31 -13.91
N GLN A 419 21.44 1.85 -12.72
CA GLN A 419 22.69 2.61 -12.48
C GLN A 419 23.95 1.75 -12.39
N SER A 420 23.82 0.46 -12.21
CA SER A 420 24.94 -0.49 -12.18
C SER A 420 25.26 -1.11 -13.54
N GLY A 421 24.70 -0.59 -14.61
CA GLY A 421 24.91 -1.10 -15.95
C GLY A 421 26.26 -0.65 -16.50
N GLU A 422 27.18 -1.57 -16.61
CA GLU A 422 28.13 -1.59 -17.72
C GLU A 422 27.34 -1.41 -19.01
N THR A 423 27.75 -0.48 -19.84
CA THR A 423 27.26 -0.33 -21.22
C THR A 423 27.33 -1.69 -21.89
N PRO A 424 26.24 -2.20 -22.47
CA PRO A 424 26.36 -3.38 -23.32
C PRO A 424 27.31 -3.00 -24.45
N SER A 425 28.46 -3.70 -24.48
CA SER A 425 29.39 -3.67 -25.58
C SER A 425 28.76 -4.16 -26.88
#